data_5be07fcab6c80cb83aa688020ead2034
#
_entry.id   5be07fcab6c80cb83aa688020ead2034
#
_cell.length_a   1.000
_cell.length_b   1.000
_cell.length_c   1.000
_cell.angle_alpha   90.00
_cell.angle_beta   90.00
_cell.angle_gamma   90.00
#
_symmetry.space_group_name_H-M   'P 1'
#
loop_
_entity.id
_entity.type
_entity.pdbx_description
1 polymer ?
#
loop_
_entity_poly.entity_id
_entity_poly.type
_entity_poly.pdbx_seq_one_letter_code
_entity_poly.pdbx_strand_id
1 'polypeptide(L)'
;VMKTKRVTIKDIAELAGVSKATASLVLNGRGKELRVAQDTRERVLAIAREQHYQPSIHARSLRDNRSHTIGLVVPEITNYGFAVFSHELEMLCREAGVQLLISCTDENPGQETMVVNNMIARQVDGLIVASCMHNDADYLKLSEQLPVVLFDRCPSDSTLPLVMTDSISPTADLISRIAPQHRDEFWFLGGQPRLSPSRDRLAGFTQGLANAGVELRPEWVINGNYHPSSGYEMFAALCARLGRPPKALFTAACGLLEGVLRYMSQHHLLDSDIHLASFDDHYLYDSLSLRIDTVQQDNRQLAWHCYDLISQLIDGNTPEPLRRYLPATLQFRHR
;
A
#
# COMPACT_ATOMS: atom_id res chain seq x y z
N VAL A 1 29.14 -20.40 -22.09
CA VAL A 1 27.80 -20.26 -21.50
C VAL A 1 26.82 -20.80 -22.52
N MET A 2 26.26 -22.02 -22.29
CA MET A 2 25.22 -22.58 -23.16
C MET A 2 23.97 -21.70 -23.02
N LYS A 3 23.54 -21.01 -24.08
CA LYS A 3 22.22 -20.41 -24.16
C LYS A 3 21.18 -21.52 -24.13
N THR A 4 20.54 -21.76 -23.01
CA THR A 4 19.36 -22.64 -22.92
C THR A 4 18.27 -22.04 -23.80
N LYS A 5 18.03 -22.65 -24.95
CA LYS A 5 16.98 -22.25 -25.89
C LYS A 5 15.64 -22.55 -25.22
N ARG A 6 14.85 -21.52 -24.92
CA ARG A 6 13.51 -21.68 -24.35
C ARG A 6 12.62 -22.45 -25.32
N VAL A 7 12.01 -23.54 -24.85
CA VAL A 7 11.07 -24.34 -25.65
C VAL A 7 9.90 -23.47 -26.08
N THR A 8 9.57 -23.52 -27.37
CA THR A 8 8.49 -22.72 -27.95
C THR A 8 7.26 -23.58 -28.24
N ILE A 9 6.12 -22.95 -28.49
CA ILE A 9 4.90 -23.66 -28.89
C ILE A 9 5.09 -24.40 -30.21
N LYS A 10 6.01 -23.94 -31.06
CA LYS A 10 6.37 -24.61 -32.33
C LYS A 10 7.06 -25.94 -32.04
N ASP A 11 8.00 -25.94 -31.10
CA ASP A 11 8.72 -27.18 -30.73
C ASP A 11 7.74 -28.20 -30.11
N ILE A 12 6.77 -27.76 -29.27
CA ILE A 12 5.71 -28.65 -28.75
C ILE A 12 4.82 -29.20 -29.86
N ALA A 13 4.42 -28.38 -30.84
CA ALA A 13 3.59 -28.80 -31.96
C ALA A 13 4.29 -29.83 -32.81
N GLU A 14 5.58 -29.64 -33.11
CA GLU A 14 6.43 -30.58 -33.87
C GLU A 14 6.57 -31.93 -33.13
N LEU A 15 6.89 -31.90 -31.82
CA LEU A 15 7.02 -33.13 -31.02
C LEU A 15 5.70 -33.88 -30.88
N ALA A 16 4.55 -33.16 -30.81
CA ALA A 16 3.24 -33.77 -30.72
C ALA A 16 2.65 -34.21 -32.07
N GLY A 17 3.31 -33.89 -33.20
CA GLY A 17 2.82 -34.20 -34.54
C GLY A 17 1.49 -33.48 -34.88
N VAL A 18 1.34 -32.23 -34.41
CA VAL A 18 0.13 -31.41 -34.63
C VAL A 18 0.49 -30.03 -35.19
N SER A 19 -0.52 -29.32 -35.71
CA SER A 19 -0.31 -27.94 -36.13
C SER A 19 -0.06 -27.03 -34.92
N LYS A 20 0.65 -25.91 -35.11
CA LYS A 20 0.83 -24.88 -34.08
C LYS A 20 -0.51 -24.37 -33.53
N ALA A 21 -1.53 -24.27 -34.40
CA ALA A 21 -2.88 -23.88 -34.02
C ALA A 21 -3.51 -24.90 -33.06
N THR A 22 -3.43 -26.20 -33.36
CA THR A 22 -3.92 -27.29 -32.54
C THR A 22 -3.22 -27.32 -31.18
N ALA A 23 -1.88 -27.22 -31.16
CA ALA A 23 -1.12 -27.14 -29.91
C ALA A 23 -1.52 -25.94 -29.07
N SER A 24 -1.73 -24.75 -29.69
CA SER A 24 -2.21 -23.54 -29.02
C SER A 24 -3.59 -23.72 -28.38
N LEU A 25 -4.52 -24.33 -29.09
CA LEU A 25 -5.88 -24.60 -28.58
C LEU A 25 -5.85 -25.52 -27.36
N VAL A 26 -5.06 -26.57 -27.41
CA VAL A 26 -4.94 -27.52 -26.30
C VAL A 26 -4.26 -26.88 -25.08
N LEU A 27 -3.14 -26.20 -25.28
CA LEU A 27 -2.36 -25.57 -24.21
C LEU A 27 -3.09 -24.39 -23.53
N ASN A 28 -4.08 -23.79 -24.21
CA ASN A 28 -4.93 -22.74 -23.68
C ASN A 28 -6.28 -23.26 -23.12
N GLY A 29 -6.44 -24.58 -22.95
CA GLY A 29 -7.63 -25.20 -22.37
C GLY A 29 -8.86 -25.29 -23.29
N ARG A 30 -8.80 -24.73 -24.52
CA ARG A 30 -9.92 -24.68 -25.49
C ARG A 30 -10.04 -25.91 -26.38
N GLY A 31 -9.20 -26.91 -26.15
CA GLY A 31 -9.19 -28.13 -26.96
C GLY A 31 -10.49 -28.94 -26.89
N LYS A 32 -11.27 -28.85 -25.79
CA LYS A 32 -12.59 -29.49 -25.67
C LYS A 32 -13.63 -28.76 -26.47
N GLU A 33 -13.72 -27.43 -26.36
CA GLU A 33 -14.68 -26.58 -27.05
C GLU A 33 -14.56 -26.70 -28.57
N LEU A 34 -13.35 -26.82 -29.09
CA LEU A 34 -13.05 -26.87 -30.50
C LEU A 34 -12.83 -28.32 -31.04
N ARG A 35 -13.34 -29.32 -30.30
CA ARG A 35 -13.42 -30.74 -30.70
C ARG A 35 -12.06 -31.38 -31.06
N VAL A 36 -10.98 -30.97 -30.45
CA VAL A 36 -9.70 -31.69 -30.58
C VAL A 36 -9.83 -33.05 -29.90
N ALA A 37 -9.44 -34.13 -30.59
CA ALA A 37 -9.55 -35.49 -30.09
C ALA A 37 -8.80 -35.67 -28.75
N GLN A 38 -9.35 -36.47 -27.84
CA GLN A 38 -8.84 -36.64 -26.47
C GLN A 38 -7.38 -37.09 -26.48
N ASP A 39 -7.01 -38.12 -27.26
CA ASP A 39 -5.63 -38.61 -27.36
C ASP A 39 -4.66 -37.54 -27.81
N THR A 40 -5.09 -36.64 -28.71
CA THR A 40 -4.27 -35.52 -29.18
C THR A 40 -4.06 -34.49 -28.06
N ARG A 41 -5.10 -34.20 -27.27
CA ARG A 41 -4.98 -33.29 -26.14
C ARG A 41 -4.04 -33.81 -25.06
N GLU A 42 -4.21 -35.09 -24.71
CA GLU A 42 -3.36 -35.77 -23.71
C GLU A 42 -1.91 -35.81 -24.16
N ARG A 43 -1.64 -36.14 -25.43
CA ARG A 43 -0.30 -36.13 -25.99
C ARG A 43 0.37 -34.75 -25.95
N VAL A 44 -0.33 -33.70 -26.38
CA VAL A 44 0.20 -32.32 -26.36
C VAL A 44 0.53 -31.89 -24.93
N LEU A 45 -0.38 -32.18 -23.98
CA LEU A 45 -0.19 -31.83 -22.58
C LEU A 45 0.93 -32.63 -21.91
N ALA A 46 1.11 -33.90 -22.27
CA ALA A 46 2.19 -34.73 -21.76
C ALA A 46 3.55 -34.19 -22.24
N ILE A 47 3.68 -33.93 -23.54
CA ILE A 47 4.90 -33.35 -24.12
C ILE A 47 5.22 -31.97 -23.52
N ALA A 48 4.22 -31.12 -23.35
CA ALA A 48 4.41 -29.80 -22.73
C ALA A 48 4.97 -29.92 -21.30
N ARG A 49 4.47 -30.88 -20.51
CA ARG A 49 4.97 -31.17 -19.16
C ARG A 49 6.41 -31.72 -19.20
N GLU A 50 6.69 -32.68 -20.04
CA GLU A 50 8.04 -33.30 -20.20
C GLU A 50 9.08 -32.25 -20.60
N GLN A 51 8.72 -31.36 -21.53
CA GLN A 51 9.59 -30.29 -22.01
C GLN A 51 9.60 -29.04 -21.11
N HIS A 52 8.93 -29.07 -19.96
CA HIS A 52 8.78 -27.91 -19.07
C HIS A 52 8.32 -26.64 -19.81
N TYR A 53 7.47 -26.83 -20.82
CA TYR A 53 6.96 -25.71 -21.61
C TYR A 53 6.07 -24.82 -20.78
N GLN A 54 6.39 -23.54 -20.78
CA GLN A 54 5.53 -22.51 -20.20
C GLN A 54 5.02 -21.59 -21.32
N PRO A 55 3.71 -21.40 -21.46
CA PRO A 55 3.16 -20.45 -22.42
C PRO A 55 3.78 -19.06 -22.24
N SER A 56 4.14 -18.43 -23.35
CA SER A 56 4.67 -17.07 -23.30
C SER A 56 3.56 -16.11 -22.85
N ILE A 57 3.81 -15.37 -21.76
CA ILE A 57 2.93 -14.31 -21.28
C ILE A 57 2.69 -13.27 -22.40
N HIS A 58 3.75 -12.91 -23.14
CA HIS A 58 3.64 -11.98 -24.27
C HIS A 58 2.71 -12.49 -25.38
N ALA A 59 2.73 -13.80 -25.70
CA ALA A 59 1.84 -14.36 -26.70
C ALA A 59 0.38 -14.38 -26.23
N ARG A 60 0.15 -14.52 -24.93
CA ARG A 60 -1.19 -14.42 -24.33
C ARG A 60 -1.67 -12.97 -24.33
N SER A 61 -0.82 -12.04 -23.89
CA SER A 61 -1.13 -10.60 -23.84
C SER A 61 -1.53 -10.03 -25.21
N LEU A 62 -0.78 -10.42 -26.27
CA LEU A 62 -1.12 -10.02 -27.64
C LEU A 62 -2.46 -10.54 -28.13
N ARG A 63 -2.90 -11.70 -27.64
CA ARG A 63 -4.19 -12.26 -28.03
C ARG A 63 -5.34 -11.64 -27.25
N ASP A 64 -5.15 -11.48 -25.96
CA ASP A 64 -6.21 -11.05 -25.03
C ASP A 64 -6.23 -9.51 -24.88
N ASN A 65 -5.28 -8.80 -25.50
CA ASN A 65 -5.00 -7.36 -25.37
C ASN A 65 -4.86 -6.92 -23.89
N ARG A 66 -4.34 -7.83 -23.05
CA ARG A 66 -4.17 -7.66 -21.60
C ARG A 66 -2.89 -8.34 -21.14
N SER A 67 -2.14 -7.69 -20.27
CA SER A 67 -0.94 -8.26 -19.67
C SER A 67 -1.23 -9.16 -18.46
N HIS A 68 -2.42 -9.09 -17.91
CA HIS A 68 -2.78 -9.66 -16.61
C HIS A 68 -1.81 -9.25 -15.52
N THR A 69 -1.41 -7.99 -15.53
CA THR A 69 -0.47 -7.40 -14.56
C THR A 69 -1.02 -6.07 -14.05
N ILE A 70 -1.06 -5.91 -12.75
CA ILE A 70 -1.38 -4.65 -12.08
C ILE A 70 -0.10 -4.09 -11.45
N GLY A 71 0.15 -2.79 -11.62
CA GLY A 71 1.24 -2.08 -10.98
C GLY A 71 0.81 -1.49 -9.64
N LEU A 72 1.65 -1.68 -8.62
CA LEU A 72 1.51 -1.05 -7.31
C LEU A 72 2.72 -0.14 -7.08
N VAL A 73 2.47 1.13 -6.84
CA VAL A 73 3.48 2.15 -6.52
C VAL A 73 3.28 2.60 -5.09
N VAL A 74 4.28 2.38 -4.25
CA VAL A 74 4.29 2.73 -2.82
C VAL A 74 5.56 3.50 -2.47
N PRO A 75 5.58 4.29 -1.38
CA PRO A 75 6.81 4.94 -0.94
C PRO A 75 7.93 3.94 -0.61
N GLU A 76 7.64 2.99 0.25
CA GLU A 76 8.57 1.95 0.68
C GLU A 76 7.81 0.69 1.14
N ILE A 77 8.37 -0.48 0.87
CA ILE A 77 7.75 -1.75 1.27
C ILE A 77 8.13 -2.19 2.69
N THR A 78 9.11 -1.55 3.29
CA THR A 78 9.56 -1.82 4.66
C THR A 78 8.62 -1.23 5.71
N ASN A 79 7.80 -0.26 5.35
CA ASN A 79 6.72 0.24 6.20
C ASN A 79 5.66 -0.84 6.40
N TYR A 80 5.33 -1.16 7.65
CA TYR A 80 4.42 -2.24 8.01
C TYR A 80 3.04 -2.12 7.34
N GLY A 81 2.45 -0.93 7.31
CA GLY A 81 1.15 -0.71 6.66
C GLY A 81 1.19 -1.01 5.17
N PHE A 82 2.20 -0.51 4.44
CA PHE A 82 2.38 -0.80 3.02
C PHE A 82 2.74 -2.26 2.75
N ALA A 83 3.51 -2.91 3.65
CA ALA A 83 3.83 -4.33 3.52
C ALA A 83 2.58 -5.21 3.63
N VAL A 84 1.73 -4.97 4.64
CA VAL A 84 0.47 -5.71 4.83
C VAL A 84 -0.48 -5.45 3.68
N PHE A 85 -0.68 -4.19 3.28
CA PHE A 85 -1.50 -3.84 2.11
C PHE A 85 -1.03 -4.57 0.84
N SER A 86 0.28 -4.54 0.57
CA SER A 86 0.87 -5.19 -0.63
C SER A 86 0.67 -6.70 -0.61
N HIS A 87 0.78 -7.33 0.55
CA HIS A 87 0.53 -8.76 0.72
C HIS A 87 -0.94 -9.12 0.44
N GLU A 88 -1.88 -8.39 1.03
CA GLU A 88 -3.32 -8.62 0.83
C GLU A 88 -3.71 -8.39 -0.64
N LEU A 89 -3.19 -7.35 -1.27
CA LEU A 89 -3.42 -7.07 -2.69
C LEU A 89 -2.82 -8.16 -3.59
N GLU A 90 -1.62 -8.67 -3.27
CA GLU A 90 -0.99 -9.78 -4.00
C GLU A 90 -1.84 -11.05 -3.94
N MET A 91 -2.39 -11.37 -2.77
CA MET A 91 -3.27 -12.52 -2.60
C MET A 91 -4.50 -12.44 -3.52
N LEU A 92 -5.16 -11.26 -3.55
CA LEU A 92 -6.32 -11.02 -4.41
C LEU A 92 -5.97 -11.13 -5.90
N CYS A 93 -4.85 -10.53 -6.31
CA CYS A 93 -4.34 -10.62 -7.68
C CYS A 93 -4.04 -12.06 -8.08
N ARG A 94 -3.35 -12.81 -7.23
CA ARG A 94 -2.97 -14.21 -7.47
C ARG A 94 -4.20 -15.13 -7.59
N GLU A 95 -5.20 -14.95 -6.75
CA GLU A 95 -6.47 -15.70 -6.84
C GLU A 95 -7.20 -15.45 -8.16
N ALA A 96 -7.09 -14.24 -8.71
CA ALA A 96 -7.65 -13.87 -10.01
C ALA A 96 -6.73 -14.20 -11.21
N GLY A 97 -5.55 -14.79 -10.98
CA GLY A 97 -4.59 -15.07 -12.05
C GLY A 97 -3.89 -13.84 -12.62
N VAL A 98 -3.84 -12.74 -11.84
CA VAL A 98 -3.19 -11.48 -12.16
C VAL A 98 -1.86 -11.38 -11.42
N GLN A 99 -0.83 -10.86 -12.08
CA GLN A 99 0.46 -10.60 -11.47
C GLN A 99 0.48 -9.20 -10.83
N LEU A 100 0.92 -9.08 -9.59
CA LEU A 100 1.21 -7.79 -8.98
C LEU A 100 2.69 -7.42 -9.22
N LEU A 101 2.93 -6.22 -9.74
CA LEU A 101 4.26 -5.64 -9.90
C LEU A 101 4.40 -4.45 -8.95
N ILE A 102 5.32 -4.55 -7.98
CA ILE A 102 5.51 -3.53 -6.95
C ILE A 102 6.78 -2.71 -7.25
N SER A 103 6.70 -1.39 -7.11
CA SER A 103 7.85 -0.49 -7.14
C SER A 103 7.77 0.56 -6.03
N CYS A 104 8.94 0.92 -5.51
CA CYS A 104 9.07 1.92 -4.45
C CYS A 104 9.56 3.25 -5.01
N THR A 105 9.14 4.35 -4.37
CA THR A 105 9.44 5.72 -4.79
C THR A 105 10.38 6.48 -3.84
N ASP A 106 10.56 5.96 -2.63
CA ASP A 106 11.35 6.59 -1.56
C ASP A 106 10.92 8.05 -1.28
N GLU A 107 9.61 8.34 -1.38
CA GLU A 107 9.03 9.69 -1.25
C GLU A 107 9.60 10.71 -2.27
N ASN A 108 10.18 10.25 -3.36
CA ASN A 108 10.80 11.08 -4.37
C ASN A 108 9.94 11.18 -5.63
N PRO A 109 9.43 12.37 -6.00
CA PRO A 109 8.59 12.56 -7.19
C PRO A 109 9.28 12.16 -8.52
N GLY A 110 10.60 12.40 -8.64
CA GLY A 110 11.34 11.98 -9.82
C GLY A 110 11.45 10.45 -9.94
N GLN A 111 11.65 9.78 -8.82
CA GLN A 111 11.63 8.32 -8.76
C GLN A 111 10.23 7.78 -9.07
N GLU A 112 9.17 8.42 -8.55
CA GLU A 112 7.79 8.04 -8.84
C GLU A 112 7.50 8.12 -10.36
N THR A 113 7.87 9.22 -11.01
CA THR A 113 7.75 9.34 -12.47
C THR A 113 8.48 8.23 -13.22
N MET A 114 9.70 7.90 -12.79
CA MET A 114 10.50 6.86 -13.42
C MET A 114 9.87 5.47 -13.27
N VAL A 115 9.42 5.10 -12.08
CA VAL A 115 8.83 3.77 -11.86
C VAL A 115 7.47 3.62 -12.55
N VAL A 116 6.67 4.68 -12.60
CA VAL A 116 5.40 4.68 -13.35
C VAL A 116 5.65 4.49 -14.85
N ASN A 117 6.60 5.21 -15.43
CA ASN A 117 6.98 5.04 -16.84
C ASN A 117 7.48 3.62 -17.13
N ASN A 118 8.23 3.03 -16.22
CA ASN A 118 8.68 1.63 -16.35
C ASN A 118 7.51 0.64 -16.32
N MET A 119 6.49 0.88 -15.51
CA MET A 119 5.27 0.05 -15.48
C MET A 119 4.45 0.20 -16.78
N ILE A 120 4.31 1.41 -17.30
CA ILE A 120 3.67 1.67 -18.59
C ILE A 120 4.41 0.94 -19.72
N ALA A 121 5.75 1.02 -19.74
CA ALA A 121 6.57 0.31 -20.72
C ALA A 121 6.44 -1.22 -20.63
N ARG A 122 6.08 -1.76 -19.47
CA ARG A 122 5.76 -3.18 -19.25
C ARG A 122 4.30 -3.52 -19.55
N GLN A 123 3.52 -2.55 -20.00
CA GLN A 123 2.12 -2.73 -20.38
C GLN A 123 1.24 -3.27 -19.24
N VAL A 124 1.40 -2.76 -18.01
CA VAL A 124 0.46 -3.10 -16.95
C VAL A 124 -0.96 -2.71 -17.33
N ASP A 125 -1.96 -3.46 -16.89
CA ASP A 125 -3.37 -3.22 -17.22
C ASP A 125 -4.01 -2.11 -16.37
N GLY A 126 -3.36 -1.76 -15.25
CA GLY A 126 -3.78 -0.67 -14.36
C GLY A 126 -2.75 -0.39 -13.29
N LEU A 127 -2.89 0.76 -12.63
CA LEU A 127 -1.98 1.24 -11.57
C LEU A 127 -2.76 1.55 -10.29
N ILE A 128 -2.21 1.11 -9.14
CA ILE A 128 -2.61 1.52 -7.80
C ILE A 128 -1.44 2.30 -7.21
N VAL A 129 -1.66 3.54 -6.76
CA VAL A 129 -0.57 4.47 -6.43
C VAL A 129 -0.81 5.18 -5.11
N ALA A 130 0.15 5.07 -4.18
CA ALA A 130 0.29 5.97 -3.03
C ALA A 130 1.24 7.12 -3.40
N SER A 131 0.71 8.11 -4.09
CA SER A 131 1.51 9.16 -4.73
C SER A 131 2.16 10.11 -3.74
N CYS A 132 3.40 10.50 -4.01
CA CYS A 132 4.09 11.61 -3.34
C CYS A 132 4.13 12.91 -4.18
N MET A 133 3.45 12.94 -5.32
CA MET A 133 3.36 14.11 -6.20
C MET A 133 2.60 15.26 -5.53
N HIS A 134 2.92 16.49 -5.95
CA HIS A 134 2.23 17.69 -5.45
C HIS A 134 0.80 17.85 -6.00
N ASN A 135 0.56 17.34 -7.21
CA ASN A 135 -0.73 17.34 -7.87
C ASN A 135 -0.89 16.05 -8.67
N ASP A 136 -2.06 15.82 -9.22
CA ASP A 136 -2.42 14.62 -9.96
C ASP A 136 -2.49 14.80 -11.48
N ALA A 137 -2.00 15.94 -12.02
CA ALA A 137 -2.14 16.27 -13.44
C ALA A 137 -1.60 15.17 -14.39
N ASP A 138 -0.45 14.57 -14.04
CA ASP A 138 0.13 13.48 -14.82
C ASP A 138 -0.72 12.21 -14.74
N TYR A 139 -1.28 11.90 -13.57
CA TYR A 139 -2.17 10.77 -13.38
C TYR A 139 -3.54 10.95 -14.03
N LEU A 140 -4.09 12.17 -14.02
CA LEU A 140 -5.32 12.49 -14.74
C LEU A 140 -5.15 12.25 -16.23
N LYS A 141 -4.05 12.75 -16.82
CA LYS A 141 -3.73 12.49 -18.23
C LYS A 141 -3.49 11.01 -18.50
N LEU A 142 -2.80 10.30 -17.61
CA LEU A 142 -2.55 8.86 -17.75
C LEU A 142 -3.87 8.06 -17.67
N SER A 143 -4.81 8.48 -16.85
CA SER A 143 -6.09 7.79 -16.64
C SER A 143 -6.99 7.77 -17.89
N GLU A 144 -6.72 8.61 -18.88
CA GLU A 144 -7.39 8.55 -20.19
C GLU A 144 -7.03 7.28 -20.99
N GLN A 145 -5.90 6.64 -20.67
CA GLN A 145 -5.36 5.48 -21.40
C GLN A 145 -5.17 4.24 -20.54
N LEU A 146 -4.99 4.42 -19.25
CA LEU A 146 -4.68 3.36 -18.29
C LEU A 146 -5.44 3.60 -16.99
N PRO A 147 -6.24 2.63 -16.48
CA PRO A 147 -6.87 2.74 -15.18
C PRO A 147 -5.88 3.09 -14.06
N VAL A 148 -6.21 4.12 -13.28
CA VAL A 148 -5.41 4.57 -12.13
C VAL A 148 -6.32 4.68 -10.91
N VAL A 149 -5.91 4.07 -9.80
CA VAL A 149 -6.54 4.19 -8.48
C VAL A 149 -5.52 4.75 -7.51
N LEU A 150 -5.82 5.86 -6.87
CA LEU A 150 -5.04 6.39 -5.77
C LEU A 150 -5.42 5.67 -4.46
N PHE A 151 -4.45 5.46 -3.57
CA PHE A 151 -4.73 4.95 -2.24
C PHE A 151 -3.83 5.62 -1.18
N ASP A 152 -4.30 5.61 0.08
CA ASP A 152 -3.60 6.19 1.24
C ASP A 152 -3.34 7.70 1.12
N ARG A 153 -3.10 8.21 -0.07
CA ARG A 153 -2.74 9.61 -0.34
C ARG A 153 -3.54 10.16 -1.49
N CYS A 154 -3.94 11.41 -1.35
CA CYS A 154 -4.68 12.15 -2.36
C CYS A 154 -4.12 13.56 -2.49
N PRO A 155 -3.65 13.96 -3.67
CA PRO A 155 -3.45 15.37 -3.98
C PRO A 155 -4.75 16.15 -3.77
N SER A 156 -4.66 17.41 -3.36
CA SER A 156 -5.83 18.27 -3.19
C SER A 156 -6.62 18.33 -4.51
N ASP A 157 -7.94 18.28 -4.40
CA ASP A 157 -8.89 18.43 -5.52
C ASP A 157 -8.82 17.35 -6.62
N SER A 158 -8.17 16.21 -6.36
CA SER A 158 -8.15 15.08 -7.29
C SER A 158 -9.55 14.50 -7.53
N THR A 159 -9.86 14.20 -8.79
CA THR A 159 -11.10 13.51 -9.21
C THR A 159 -10.88 12.03 -9.52
N LEU A 160 -9.63 11.54 -9.42
CA LEU A 160 -9.29 10.15 -9.66
C LEU A 160 -9.98 9.20 -8.66
N PRO A 161 -10.22 7.95 -9.06
CA PRO A 161 -10.62 6.90 -8.15
C PRO A 161 -9.67 6.80 -6.96
N LEU A 162 -10.23 6.69 -5.75
CA LEU A 162 -9.46 6.80 -4.51
C LEU A 162 -9.99 5.84 -3.45
N VAL A 163 -9.08 5.19 -2.73
CA VAL A 163 -9.37 4.45 -1.51
C VAL A 163 -8.48 4.98 -0.39
N MET A 164 -9.08 5.47 0.69
CA MET A 164 -8.38 5.99 1.86
C MET A 164 -9.04 5.52 3.15
N THR A 165 -8.29 5.56 4.25
CA THR A 165 -8.85 5.53 5.59
C THR A 165 -9.33 6.94 5.97
N ASP A 166 -10.50 7.07 6.60
CA ASP A 166 -10.83 8.28 7.37
C ASP A 166 -9.82 8.38 8.52
N SER A 167 -8.94 9.35 8.43
CA SER A 167 -7.90 9.59 9.42
C SER A 167 -8.28 10.67 10.43
N ILE A 168 -9.28 11.50 10.13
CA ILE A 168 -9.66 12.65 10.97
C ILE A 168 -10.47 12.19 12.17
N SER A 169 -11.63 11.56 11.91
CA SER A 169 -12.59 11.20 12.96
C SER A 169 -11.99 10.25 14.00
N PRO A 170 -11.37 9.11 13.64
CA PRO A 170 -10.84 8.19 14.64
C PRO A 170 -9.62 8.75 15.39
N THR A 171 -8.79 9.61 14.75
CA THR A 171 -7.73 10.32 15.47
C THR A 171 -8.33 11.29 16.48
N ALA A 172 -9.36 12.04 16.10
CA ALA A 172 -10.04 12.96 17.02
C ALA A 172 -10.66 12.22 18.23
N ASP A 173 -11.27 11.07 17.98
CA ASP A 173 -11.85 10.24 19.04
C ASP A 173 -10.78 9.68 19.99
N LEU A 174 -9.66 9.20 19.47
CA LEU A 174 -8.54 8.73 20.28
C LEU A 174 -7.99 9.85 21.16
N ILE A 175 -7.66 10.98 20.54
CA ILE A 175 -7.05 12.12 21.25
C ILE A 175 -8.01 12.73 22.27
N SER A 176 -9.31 12.82 21.99
CA SER A 176 -10.30 13.34 22.93
C SER A 176 -10.40 12.53 24.23
N ARG A 177 -10.08 11.25 24.21
CA ARG A 177 -10.04 10.39 25.39
C ARG A 177 -8.74 10.52 26.19
N ILE A 178 -7.62 10.79 25.52
CA ILE A 178 -6.29 10.91 26.15
C ILE A 178 -6.08 12.33 26.71
N ALA A 179 -6.46 13.35 25.96
CA ALA A 179 -6.16 14.75 26.26
C ALA A 179 -6.63 15.26 27.64
N PRO A 180 -7.76 14.82 28.23
CA PRO A 180 -8.16 15.26 29.57
C PRO A 180 -7.12 15.01 30.67
N GLN A 181 -6.29 13.97 30.52
CA GLN A 181 -5.22 13.61 31.45
C GLN A 181 -3.90 14.37 31.18
N HIS A 182 -3.78 15.01 30.01
CA HIS A 182 -2.55 15.64 29.54
C HIS A 182 -2.77 17.08 29.03
N ARG A 183 -3.62 17.85 29.71
CA ARG A 183 -4.03 19.21 29.32
C ARG A 183 -2.87 20.20 29.16
N ASP A 184 -1.79 19.97 29.89
CA ASP A 184 -0.63 20.87 29.91
C ASP A 184 0.40 20.55 28.83
N GLU A 185 0.40 19.31 28.33
CA GLU A 185 1.46 18.82 27.44
C GLU A 185 1.03 17.58 26.65
N PHE A 186 0.80 17.76 25.35
CA PHE A 186 0.52 16.65 24.44
C PHE A 186 1.12 16.93 23.05
N TRP A 187 2.18 16.23 22.72
CA TRP A 187 2.97 16.45 21.53
C TRP A 187 2.47 15.63 20.35
N PHE A 188 2.66 16.18 19.14
CA PHE A 188 2.39 15.54 17.85
C PHE A 188 3.68 15.44 17.05
N LEU A 189 4.06 14.23 16.64
CA LEU A 189 5.12 14.02 15.65
C LEU A 189 4.49 13.61 14.32
N GLY A 190 4.66 14.44 13.30
CA GLY A 190 4.08 14.26 11.96
C GLY A 190 5.11 14.05 10.87
N GLY A 191 4.62 13.63 9.72
CA GLY A 191 5.38 13.54 8.47
C GLY A 191 5.36 14.85 7.68
N GLN A 192 5.63 14.75 6.36
CA GLN A 192 5.64 15.92 5.48
C GLN A 192 4.26 16.59 5.42
N PRO A 193 4.14 17.89 5.77
CA PRO A 193 2.84 18.59 5.82
C PRO A 193 2.10 18.65 4.47
N ARG A 194 2.82 18.48 3.35
CA ARG A 194 2.23 18.47 2.01
C ARG A 194 1.39 17.22 1.71
N LEU A 195 1.62 16.12 2.42
CA LEU A 195 0.90 14.86 2.21
C LEU A 195 -0.46 14.88 2.93
N SER A 196 -1.50 14.33 2.28
CA SER A 196 -2.85 14.28 2.86
C SER A 196 -2.88 13.56 4.21
N PRO A 197 -2.21 12.40 4.43
CA PRO A 197 -2.20 11.77 5.74
C PRO A 197 -1.67 12.66 6.86
N SER A 198 -0.65 13.49 6.55
CA SER A 198 -0.08 14.42 7.55
C SER A 198 -1.08 15.50 7.95
N ARG A 199 -1.80 16.07 6.97
CA ARG A 199 -2.82 17.09 7.22
C ARG A 199 -4.01 16.51 7.97
N ASP A 200 -4.51 15.36 7.55
CA ASP A 200 -5.71 14.75 8.11
C ASP A 200 -5.48 14.27 9.55
N ARG A 201 -4.33 13.64 9.83
CA ARG A 201 -3.97 13.18 11.18
C ARG A 201 -3.72 14.35 12.13
N LEU A 202 -3.12 15.46 11.66
CA LEU A 202 -2.97 16.69 12.43
C LEU A 202 -4.33 17.36 12.66
N ALA A 203 -5.21 17.39 11.67
CA ALA A 203 -6.57 17.90 11.83
C ALA A 203 -7.34 17.09 12.87
N GLY A 204 -7.27 15.77 12.83
CA GLY A 204 -7.85 14.88 13.84
C GLY A 204 -7.27 15.12 15.23
N PHE A 205 -5.94 15.24 15.35
CA PHE A 205 -5.29 15.58 16.62
C PHE A 205 -5.79 16.91 17.18
N THR A 206 -5.83 17.96 16.35
CA THR A 206 -6.32 19.29 16.72
C THR A 206 -7.78 19.26 17.17
N GLN A 207 -8.63 18.57 16.42
CA GLN A 207 -10.05 18.42 16.74
C GLN A 207 -10.26 17.64 18.04
N GLY A 208 -9.48 16.57 18.25
CA GLY A 208 -9.55 15.77 19.49
C GLY A 208 -9.16 16.56 20.72
N LEU A 209 -8.12 17.40 20.65
CA LEU A 209 -7.77 18.33 21.72
C LEU A 209 -8.92 19.30 21.98
N ALA A 210 -9.48 19.94 20.95
CA ALA A 210 -10.58 20.88 21.07
C ALA A 210 -11.82 20.22 21.71
N ASN A 211 -12.16 18.99 21.30
CA ASN A 211 -13.27 18.22 21.88
C ASN A 211 -13.08 17.95 23.39
N ALA A 212 -11.83 17.86 23.84
CA ALA A 212 -11.46 17.71 25.25
C ALA A 212 -11.33 19.04 26.00
N GLY A 213 -11.59 20.18 25.34
CA GLY A 213 -11.39 21.52 25.92
C GLY A 213 -9.91 21.84 26.16
N VAL A 214 -9.01 21.32 25.33
CA VAL A 214 -7.57 21.60 25.36
C VAL A 214 -7.22 22.40 24.11
N GLU A 215 -6.54 23.52 24.30
CA GLU A 215 -6.09 24.35 23.18
C GLU A 215 -4.76 23.81 22.65
N LEU A 216 -4.67 23.62 21.33
CA LEU A 216 -3.43 23.23 20.68
C LEU A 216 -2.39 24.35 20.79
N ARG A 217 -1.23 24.04 21.34
CA ARG A 217 -0.08 24.96 21.33
C ARG A 217 0.76 24.70 20.08
N PRO A 218 1.11 25.72 19.29
CA PRO A 218 1.86 25.55 18.05
C PRO A 218 3.17 24.77 18.23
N GLU A 219 3.85 24.95 19.36
CA GLU A 219 5.08 24.26 19.71
C GLU A 219 4.94 22.76 19.93
N TRP A 220 3.72 22.26 20.12
CA TRP A 220 3.46 20.82 20.27
C TRP A 220 3.48 20.05 18.95
N VAL A 221 3.47 20.74 17.83
CA VAL A 221 3.47 20.12 16.50
C VAL A 221 4.89 20.14 15.94
N ILE A 222 5.46 18.96 15.74
CA ILE A 222 6.78 18.76 15.15
C ILE A 222 6.60 17.90 13.90
N ASN A 223 7.07 18.38 12.75
CA ASN A 223 6.98 17.68 11.49
C ASN A 223 8.36 17.33 10.93
N GLY A 224 8.46 16.15 10.34
CA GLY A 224 9.64 15.65 9.63
C GLY A 224 9.25 14.90 8.38
N ASN A 225 9.80 13.72 8.20
CA ASN A 225 9.33 12.72 7.24
C ASN A 225 8.84 11.47 7.99
N TYR A 226 8.31 10.47 7.25
CA TYR A 226 7.75 9.27 7.88
C TYR A 226 8.77 8.16 8.21
N HIS A 227 10.06 8.38 7.95
CA HIS A 227 11.09 7.39 8.28
C HIS A 227 11.36 7.26 9.78
N PRO A 228 11.72 6.07 10.27
CA PRO A 228 12.07 5.87 11.68
C PRO A 228 13.19 6.77 12.19
N SER A 229 14.17 7.11 11.34
CA SER A 229 15.24 8.06 11.69
C SER A 229 14.70 9.44 12.05
N SER A 230 13.68 9.91 11.33
CA SER A 230 13.02 11.20 11.61
C SER A 230 12.28 11.16 12.96
N GLY A 231 11.56 10.07 13.25
CA GLY A 231 10.94 9.87 14.57
C GLY A 231 11.95 9.89 15.71
N TYR A 232 13.09 9.23 15.52
CA TYR A 232 14.20 9.22 16.47
C TYR A 232 14.75 10.64 16.72
N GLU A 233 15.08 11.36 15.66
CA GLU A 233 15.68 12.69 15.74
C GLU A 233 14.74 13.72 16.36
N MET A 234 13.47 13.73 15.94
CA MET A 234 12.45 14.62 16.49
C MET A 234 12.23 14.36 17.99
N PHE A 235 12.16 13.10 18.39
CA PHE A 235 11.96 12.76 19.80
C PHE A 235 13.21 13.06 20.65
N ALA A 236 14.42 12.81 20.13
CA ALA A 236 15.66 13.17 20.78
C ALA A 236 15.76 14.69 21.03
N ALA A 237 15.46 15.48 20.00
CA ALA A 237 15.46 16.95 20.12
C ALA A 237 14.38 17.43 21.11
N LEU A 238 13.20 16.79 21.13
CA LEU A 238 12.16 17.10 22.08
C LEU A 238 12.58 16.80 23.52
N CYS A 239 13.14 15.63 23.79
CA CYS A 239 13.65 15.27 25.12
C CYS A 239 14.77 16.22 25.58
N ALA A 240 15.70 16.58 24.68
CA ALA A 240 16.76 17.56 24.98
C ALA A 240 16.17 18.94 25.33
N ARG A 241 15.16 19.41 24.60
CA ARG A 241 14.48 20.69 24.87
C ARG A 241 13.74 20.70 26.20
N LEU A 242 13.10 19.58 26.56
CA LEU A 242 12.33 19.47 27.81
C LEU A 242 13.20 19.08 29.01
N GLY A 243 14.41 18.56 28.80
CA GLY A 243 15.23 17.95 29.86
C GLY A 243 14.68 16.62 30.40
N ARG A 244 13.63 16.08 29.77
CA ARG A 244 12.93 14.85 30.13
C ARG A 244 12.10 14.33 28.96
N PRO A 245 11.57 13.09 28.99
CA PRO A 245 10.53 12.66 28.05
C PRO A 245 9.26 13.52 28.17
N PRO A 246 8.47 13.71 27.09
CA PRO A 246 7.18 14.36 27.15
C PRO A 246 6.17 13.54 27.96
N LYS A 247 5.13 14.18 28.51
CA LYS A 247 4.06 13.48 29.25
C LYS A 247 3.16 12.66 28.34
N ALA A 248 2.81 13.19 27.18
CA ALA A 248 2.02 12.50 26.16
C ALA A 248 2.55 12.80 24.77
N LEU A 249 2.50 11.81 23.90
CA LEU A 249 2.97 11.86 22.53
C LEU A 249 2.06 11.08 21.61
N PHE A 250 1.64 11.71 20.51
CA PHE A 250 1.02 11.05 19.38
C PHE A 250 1.97 11.06 18.18
N THR A 251 2.24 9.91 17.61
CA THR A 251 2.99 9.78 16.36
C THR A 251 2.03 9.53 15.19
N ALA A 252 2.19 10.30 14.12
CA ALA A 252 1.30 10.24 12.98
C ALA A 252 1.51 9.00 12.08
N ALA A 253 2.40 8.08 12.43
CA ALA A 253 2.59 6.78 11.77
C ALA A 253 3.44 5.85 12.62
N CYS A 254 3.31 4.53 12.40
CA CYS A 254 4.10 3.51 13.09
C CYS A 254 5.61 3.70 12.86
N GLY A 255 6.06 4.09 11.66
CA GLY A 255 7.48 4.34 11.40
C GLY A 255 8.07 5.43 12.30
N LEU A 256 7.33 6.50 12.59
CA LEU A 256 7.76 7.51 13.55
C LEU A 256 7.85 6.95 14.97
N LEU A 257 6.87 6.13 15.37
CA LEU A 257 6.88 5.46 16.67
C LEU A 257 8.06 4.50 16.81
N GLU A 258 8.44 3.76 15.77
CA GLU A 258 9.62 2.90 15.76
C GLU A 258 10.88 3.71 16.12
N GLY A 259 11.05 4.89 15.53
CA GLY A 259 12.16 5.80 15.88
C GLY A 259 12.12 6.25 17.33
N VAL A 260 10.95 6.62 17.84
CA VAL A 260 10.73 7.00 19.25
C VAL A 260 11.10 5.84 20.17
N LEU A 261 10.58 4.64 19.92
CA LEU A 261 10.86 3.45 20.73
C LEU A 261 12.34 3.08 20.71
N ARG A 262 13.02 3.22 19.58
CA ARG A 262 14.47 3.01 19.47
C ARG A 262 15.25 3.98 20.34
N TYR A 263 14.91 5.28 20.31
CA TYR A 263 15.53 6.27 21.20
C TYR A 263 15.27 5.91 22.67
N MET A 264 14.02 5.61 23.04
CA MET A 264 13.65 5.25 24.41
C MET A 264 14.42 4.03 24.92
N SER A 265 14.58 3.00 24.06
CA SER A 265 15.35 1.80 24.38
C SER A 265 16.83 2.13 24.64
N GLN A 266 17.46 2.93 23.78
CA GLN A 266 18.87 3.30 23.89
C GLN A 266 19.18 4.18 25.10
N HIS A 267 18.19 4.93 25.58
CA HIS A 267 18.32 5.86 26.71
C HIS A 267 17.66 5.37 28.01
N HIS A 268 17.27 4.08 28.07
CA HIS A 268 16.63 3.45 29.23
C HIS A 268 15.33 4.16 29.67
N LEU A 269 14.52 4.61 28.71
CA LEU A 269 13.26 5.32 28.93
C LEU A 269 12.02 4.46 28.73
N LEU A 270 12.17 3.15 28.45
CA LEU A 270 11.03 2.26 28.21
C LEU A 270 10.11 2.09 29.41
N ASP A 271 10.61 2.34 30.61
CA ASP A 271 9.83 2.30 31.87
C ASP A 271 9.35 3.71 32.29
N SER A 272 9.49 4.73 31.42
CA SER A 272 9.00 6.08 31.72
C SER A 272 7.47 6.15 31.66
N ASP A 273 6.89 7.08 32.44
CA ASP A 273 5.45 7.31 32.52
C ASP A 273 4.98 8.24 31.38
N ILE A 274 5.33 7.89 30.14
CA ILE A 274 4.87 8.58 28.94
C ILE A 274 3.63 7.91 28.38
N HIS A 275 2.58 8.70 28.11
CA HIS A 275 1.41 8.22 27.36
C HIS A 275 1.72 8.24 25.87
N LEU A 276 1.94 7.06 25.29
CA LEU A 276 2.19 6.92 23.85
C LEU A 276 0.90 6.59 23.11
N ALA A 277 0.70 7.28 21.98
CA ALA A 277 -0.33 6.95 21.02
C ALA A 277 0.20 7.07 19.59
N SER A 278 -0.37 6.32 18.65
CA SER A 278 0.10 6.29 17.26
C SER A 278 -1.04 6.10 16.27
N PHE A 279 -0.86 6.64 15.09
CA PHE A 279 -1.57 6.16 13.92
C PHE A 279 -0.85 4.92 13.38
N ASP A 280 -1.62 3.93 12.94
CA ASP A 280 -1.26 2.55 12.65
C ASP A 280 -1.03 1.68 13.91
N ASP A 281 -1.52 0.46 13.84
CA ASP A 281 -1.35 -0.54 14.88
C ASP A 281 -0.38 -1.64 14.44
N HIS A 282 0.28 -2.24 15.41
CA HIS A 282 1.17 -3.37 15.16
C HIS A 282 1.01 -4.41 16.29
N TYR A 283 0.86 -5.69 15.93
CA TYR A 283 0.67 -6.77 16.89
C TYR A 283 1.78 -6.88 17.96
N LEU A 284 2.99 -6.40 17.67
CA LEU A 284 4.08 -6.35 18.63
C LEU A 284 3.80 -5.42 19.83
N TYR A 285 2.91 -4.43 19.67
CA TYR A 285 2.59 -3.53 20.79
C TYR A 285 1.93 -4.25 21.96
N ASP A 286 1.23 -5.35 21.71
CA ASP A 286 0.65 -6.19 22.76
C ASP A 286 1.70 -6.96 23.58
N SER A 287 2.93 -7.09 23.04
CA SER A 287 4.05 -7.78 23.67
C SER A 287 5.00 -6.84 24.44
N LEU A 288 4.79 -5.52 24.33
CA LEU A 288 5.61 -4.54 25.02
C LEU A 288 5.12 -4.30 26.44
N SER A 289 6.04 -3.96 27.36
CA SER A 289 5.71 -3.43 28.68
C SER A 289 5.07 -2.03 28.58
N LEU A 290 5.51 -1.24 27.61
CA LEU A 290 4.90 0.02 27.23
C LEU A 290 3.51 -0.20 26.65
N ARG A 291 2.58 0.66 27.05
CA ARG A 291 1.23 0.67 26.49
C ARG A 291 1.15 1.76 25.44
N ILE A 292 0.59 1.41 24.27
CA ILE A 292 0.49 2.30 23.12
C ILE A 292 -0.94 2.23 22.60
N ASP A 293 -1.65 3.34 22.71
CA ASP A 293 -3.00 3.46 22.14
C ASP A 293 -2.90 3.77 20.64
N THR A 294 -3.74 3.14 19.81
CA THR A 294 -3.58 3.29 18.37
C THR A 294 -4.88 3.50 17.61
N VAL A 295 -4.75 4.16 16.46
CA VAL A 295 -5.73 4.14 15.39
C VAL A 295 -5.31 3.07 14.39
N GLN A 296 -6.11 2.02 14.25
CA GLN A 296 -5.81 0.88 13.39
C GLN A 296 -6.56 0.97 12.07
N GLN A 297 -5.82 1.00 10.97
CA GLN A 297 -6.36 0.88 9.62
C GLN A 297 -6.68 -0.59 9.28
N ASP A 298 -7.72 -0.80 8.47
CA ASP A 298 -8.00 -2.12 7.90
C ASP A 298 -7.33 -2.26 6.52
N ASN A 299 -6.05 -2.62 6.53
CA ASN A 299 -5.26 -2.80 5.31
C ASN A 299 -5.83 -3.87 4.37
N ARG A 300 -6.55 -4.87 4.90
CA ARG A 300 -7.20 -5.90 4.10
C ARG A 300 -8.38 -5.30 3.31
N GLN A 301 -9.22 -4.51 3.97
CA GLN A 301 -10.33 -3.83 3.31
C GLN A 301 -9.82 -2.77 2.32
N LEU A 302 -8.76 -2.03 2.66
CA LEU A 302 -8.11 -1.10 1.73
C LEU A 302 -7.66 -1.83 0.47
N ALA A 303 -6.97 -2.96 0.59
CA ALA A 303 -6.52 -3.77 -0.55
C ALA A 303 -7.69 -4.30 -1.38
N TRP A 304 -8.74 -4.80 -0.71
CA TRP A 304 -9.93 -5.30 -1.39
C TRP A 304 -10.63 -4.20 -2.21
N HIS A 305 -10.85 -3.03 -1.62
CA HIS A 305 -11.47 -1.90 -2.31
C HIS A 305 -10.62 -1.36 -3.47
N CYS A 306 -9.30 -1.33 -3.33
CA CYS A 306 -8.39 -0.98 -4.43
C CYS A 306 -8.47 -1.99 -5.56
N TYR A 307 -8.44 -3.29 -5.23
CA TYR A 307 -8.56 -4.36 -6.21
C TYR A 307 -9.91 -4.35 -6.94
N ASP A 308 -11.00 -4.16 -6.20
CA ASP A 308 -12.35 -4.06 -6.77
C ASP A 308 -12.46 -2.89 -7.74
N LEU A 309 -12.01 -1.69 -7.35
CA LEU A 309 -12.02 -0.52 -8.24
C LEU A 309 -11.18 -0.73 -9.49
N ILE A 310 -9.93 -1.15 -9.33
CA ILE A 310 -9.02 -1.28 -10.48
C ILE A 310 -9.49 -2.37 -11.44
N SER A 311 -10.01 -3.49 -10.94
CA SER A 311 -10.51 -4.59 -11.75
C SER A 311 -11.73 -4.16 -12.57
N GLN A 312 -12.68 -3.46 -11.98
CA GLN A 312 -13.86 -2.95 -12.68
C GLN A 312 -13.46 -1.93 -13.76
N LEU A 313 -12.54 -1.02 -13.47
CA LEU A 313 -12.02 -0.04 -14.42
C LEU A 313 -11.30 -0.72 -15.60
N ILE A 314 -10.49 -1.73 -15.33
CA ILE A 314 -9.81 -2.54 -16.37
C ILE A 314 -10.86 -3.25 -17.26
N ASP A 315 -11.99 -3.67 -16.71
CA ASP A 315 -13.08 -4.29 -17.46
C ASP A 315 -13.97 -3.28 -18.22
N GLY A 316 -13.64 -1.99 -18.13
CA GLY A 316 -14.37 -0.91 -18.81
C GLY A 316 -15.66 -0.50 -18.11
N ASN A 317 -15.86 -0.93 -16.86
CA ASN A 317 -16.98 -0.50 -16.02
C ASN A 317 -16.71 0.85 -15.37
N THR A 318 -17.76 1.53 -14.94
CA THR A 318 -17.67 2.76 -14.15
C THR A 318 -18.20 2.47 -12.74
N PRO A 319 -17.35 2.02 -11.81
CA PRO A 319 -17.80 1.68 -10.46
C PRO A 319 -18.19 2.94 -9.67
N GLU A 320 -19.22 2.81 -8.81
CA GLU A 320 -19.61 3.86 -7.88
C GLU A 320 -19.68 3.32 -6.45
N PRO A 321 -19.23 4.09 -5.43
CA PRO A 321 -18.53 5.37 -5.58
C PRO A 321 -17.07 5.16 -6.03
N LEU A 322 -16.53 6.10 -6.82
CA LEU A 322 -15.12 6.12 -7.22
C LEU A 322 -14.18 6.47 -6.06
N ARG A 323 -14.69 7.18 -5.06
CA ARG A 323 -13.92 7.61 -3.88
C ARG A 323 -14.48 6.91 -2.65
N ARG A 324 -13.65 6.11 -2.00
CA ARG A 324 -14.03 5.28 -0.86
C ARG A 324 -13.19 5.64 0.36
N TYR A 325 -13.87 6.01 1.44
CA TYR A 325 -13.25 6.31 2.73
C TYR A 325 -13.65 5.22 3.72
N LEU A 326 -12.65 4.50 4.23
CA LEU A 326 -12.88 3.37 5.13
C LEU A 326 -12.72 3.80 6.60
N PRO A 327 -13.51 3.25 7.51
CA PRO A 327 -13.35 3.51 8.92
C PRO A 327 -12.04 2.91 9.44
N ALA A 328 -11.51 3.50 10.52
CA ALA A 328 -10.47 2.90 11.34
C ALA A 328 -11.02 2.49 12.70
N THR A 329 -10.35 1.58 13.39
CA THR A 329 -10.69 1.13 14.74
C THR A 329 -9.69 1.68 15.76
N LEU A 330 -10.15 1.82 17.01
CA LEU A 330 -9.31 2.30 18.11
C LEU A 330 -8.90 1.13 19.00
N GLN A 331 -7.62 1.05 19.32
CA GLN A 331 -7.07 0.09 20.27
C GLN A 331 -6.57 0.86 21.50
N PHE A 332 -7.24 0.67 22.64
CA PHE A 332 -6.85 1.27 23.91
C PHE A 332 -6.10 0.23 24.75
N ARG A 333 -4.83 0.51 25.05
CA ARG A 333 -3.96 -0.32 25.88
C ARG A 333 -3.68 0.32 27.25
N HIS A 334 -3.82 1.65 27.37
CA HIS A 334 -3.88 2.33 28.65
C HIS A 334 -5.26 2.09 29.29
N ARG A 335 -5.27 1.69 30.55
CA ARG A 335 -6.50 1.47 31.35
C ARG A 335 -6.76 2.65 32.26
#